data_a51efbfde58288d907f6683b55953ed1
#
_entry.id   a51efbfde58288d907f6683b55953ed1
#
_cell.length_a   1.000
_cell.length_b   1.000
_cell.length_c   1.000
_cell.angle_alpha   90.00
_cell.angle_beta   90.00
_cell.angle_gamma   90.00
#
_symmetry.space_group_name_H-M   'P 1'
#
loop_
_entity.id
_entity.type
_entity.pdbx_description
1 polymer ?
#
loop_
_entity_poly.entity_id
_entity_poly.type
_entity_poly.pdbx_seq_one_letter_code
_entity_poly.pdbx_strand_id
1 'polypeptide(L)'
;MNYEKYIARCIELARRGEYYVAPNPMVGAVLVHEQKDGVQDTRETVVAEGWHERYGEGHAEVNCFRAAEKNVRYTKDFYKDCTLFVSLEPCSHYGKTPPCAKLIIEKGVSRVVVGMSDPNPLVAGKGVQMLRDAGIEVVVGVLEKECRELNKRFLCLYEKKRPYVILKWAQTGDGFVDVRRDNVQRTKGEHLQGALAISTPATKALVHKMRAENMAIMVGTRTVLLDNPRLLNTHWEGRNPVRVTMDRHGVIPADARIFSDETETIVYRERTDWPYILEDLAKRKIHSVLVEGGTTLLNHILTTGIWDEIHVEVAPELEISEGVAAPQICLPAEYESVDGHRLYTLYHG
;
A
#
# COMPACT_ATOMS: atom_id res chain seq x y z
N MET A 1 -30.47 2.63 -10.66
CA MET A 1 -29.28 2.01 -10.01
C MET A 1 -28.38 3.08 -9.40
N ASN A 2 -27.98 2.90 -8.15
CA ASN A 2 -27.01 3.80 -7.48
C ASN A 2 -25.59 3.28 -7.69
N TYR A 3 -24.84 3.87 -8.63
CA TYR A 3 -23.49 3.42 -9.00
C TYR A 3 -22.46 3.62 -7.87
N GLU A 4 -22.56 4.71 -7.13
CA GLU A 4 -21.63 5.00 -6.02
C GLU A 4 -21.70 3.93 -4.92
N LYS A 5 -22.92 3.43 -4.61
CA LYS A 5 -23.12 2.33 -3.65
C LYS A 5 -22.30 1.10 -4.01
N TYR A 6 -22.31 0.72 -5.29
CA TYR A 6 -21.64 -0.52 -5.74
C TYR A 6 -20.14 -0.31 -5.93
N ILE A 7 -19.69 0.86 -6.37
CA ILE A 7 -18.24 1.17 -6.39
C ILE A 7 -17.68 1.28 -4.97
N ALA A 8 -18.41 1.88 -4.02
CA ALA A 8 -18.00 1.87 -2.60
C ALA A 8 -17.83 0.42 -2.09
N ARG A 9 -18.74 -0.48 -2.47
CA ARG A 9 -18.61 -1.91 -2.14
C ARG A 9 -17.40 -2.56 -2.80
N CYS A 10 -17.08 -2.21 -4.06
CA CYS A 10 -15.85 -2.66 -4.71
C CYS A 10 -14.60 -2.22 -3.94
N ILE A 11 -14.57 -0.98 -3.42
CA ILE A 11 -13.46 -0.46 -2.60
C ILE A 11 -13.32 -1.27 -1.29
N GLU A 12 -14.42 -1.56 -0.60
CA GLU A 12 -14.40 -2.38 0.62
C GLU A 12 -13.85 -3.80 0.35
N LEU A 13 -14.28 -4.42 -0.74
CA LEU A 13 -13.79 -5.75 -1.15
C LEU A 13 -12.29 -5.70 -1.50
N ALA A 14 -11.87 -4.68 -2.24
CA ALA A 14 -10.49 -4.50 -2.65
C ALA A 14 -9.52 -4.44 -1.44
N ARG A 15 -9.92 -3.78 -0.34
CA ARG A 15 -9.12 -3.70 0.89
C ARG A 15 -8.80 -5.06 1.51
N ARG A 16 -9.58 -6.11 1.24
CA ARG A 16 -9.28 -7.47 1.72
C ARG A 16 -8.01 -8.07 1.12
N GLY A 17 -7.53 -7.52 0.00
CA GLY A 17 -6.27 -7.91 -0.64
C GLY A 17 -5.04 -7.09 -0.18
N GLU A 18 -5.20 -6.11 0.71
CA GLU A 18 -4.22 -5.07 1.02
C GLU A 18 -2.80 -5.61 1.31
N TYR A 19 -2.68 -6.68 2.09
CA TYR A 19 -1.37 -7.21 2.52
C TYR A 19 -0.74 -8.22 1.55
N TYR A 20 -1.45 -8.59 0.46
CA TYR A 20 -1.08 -9.75 -0.35
C TYR A 20 -0.96 -9.49 -1.85
N VAL A 21 -1.59 -8.43 -2.37
CA VAL A 21 -1.69 -8.21 -3.84
C VAL A 21 -0.49 -7.50 -4.44
N ALA A 22 0.24 -6.69 -3.67
CA ALA A 22 1.34 -5.91 -4.23
C ALA A 22 2.41 -6.81 -4.89
N PRO A 23 2.99 -6.42 -6.04
CA PRO A 23 2.94 -5.07 -6.65
C PRO A 23 1.67 -4.73 -7.45
N ASN A 24 0.69 -5.63 -7.54
CA ASN A 24 -0.59 -5.35 -8.21
C ASN A 24 -1.43 -4.36 -7.41
N PRO A 25 -2.35 -3.62 -8.06
CA PRO A 25 -3.32 -2.77 -7.38
C PRO A 25 -4.36 -3.60 -6.61
N MET A 26 -4.95 -2.98 -5.59
CA MET A 26 -6.14 -3.49 -4.92
C MET A 26 -7.35 -3.26 -5.81
N VAL A 27 -8.07 -4.33 -6.17
CA VAL A 27 -9.25 -4.27 -7.03
C VAL A 27 -10.37 -5.11 -6.43
N GLY A 28 -11.59 -4.56 -6.46
CA GLY A 28 -12.82 -5.26 -6.12
C GLY A 28 -13.82 -5.16 -7.25
N ALA A 29 -14.67 -6.17 -7.36
CA ALA A 29 -15.71 -6.27 -8.38
C ALA A 29 -17.04 -6.76 -7.77
N VAL A 30 -18.14 -6.20 -8.24
CA VAL A 30 -19.51 -6.56 -7.84
C VAL A 30 -20.35 -6.75 -9.10
N LEU A 31 -21.04 -7.90 -9.22
CA LEU A 31 -21.96 -8.19 -10.29
C LEU A 31 -23.40 -8.02 -9.79
N VAL A 32 -24.16 -7.16 -10.45
CA VAL A 32 -25.55 -6.84 -10.09
C VAL A 32 -26.49 -7.20 -11.23
N HIS A 33 -27.52 -7.97 -10.93
CA HIS A 33 -28.60 -8.29 -11.87
C HIS A 33 -29.73 -7.28 -11.71
N GLU A 34 -30.24 -6.77 -12.83
CA GLU A 34 -31.38 -5.86 -12.92
C GLU A 34 -32.59 -6.60 -13.39
N GLN A 35 -33.47 -6.96 -12.49
CA GLN A 35 -34.77 -7.56 -12.85
C GLN A 35 -35.78 -6.44 -13.09
N LYS A 36 -36.35 -6.42 -14.32
CA LYS A 36 -37.42 -5.49 -14.69
C LYS A 36 -38.76 -6.14 -14.41
N ASP A 37 -39.37 -5.80 -13.27
CA ASP A 37 -40.73 -6.25 -12.93
C ASP A 37 -41.75 -5.18 -13.37
N GLY A 38 -42.11 -5.16 -14.69
CA GLY A 38 -43.04 -4.19 -15.25
C GLY A 38 -42.44 -2.82 -15.60
N VAL A 39 -43.30 -1.81 -15.77
CA VAL A 39 -42.92 -0.51 -16.36
C VAL A 39 -42.27 0.47 -15.38
N GLN A 40 -42.33 0.23 -14.07
CA GLN A 40 -41.86 1.19 -13.05
C GLN A 40 -40.98 0.64 -11.92
N ASP A 41 -40.82 -0.68 -11.79
CA ASP A 41 -40.05 -1.25 -10.69
C ASP A 41 -38.87 -2.09 -11.21
N THR A 42 -37.63 -1.61 -10.96
CA THR A 42 -36.40 -2.36 -11.26
C THR A 42 -35.80 -2.85 -9.95
N ARG A 43 -35.84 -4.18 -9.76
CA ARG A 43 -35.21 -4.80 -8.59
C ARG A 43 -33.74 -5.09 -8.87
N GLU A 44 -32.85 -4.53 -8.04
CA GLU A 44 -31.41 -4.76 -8.09
C GLU A 44 -31.02 -5.88 -7.11
N THR A 45 -30.29 -6.89 -7.61
CA THR A 45 -29.79 -7.99 -6.79
C THR A 45 -28.30 -8.18 -7.00
N VAL A 46 -27.51 -8.13 -5.92
CA VAL A 46 -26.08 -8.50 -5.98
C VAL A 46 -26.00 -10.01 -6.22
N VAL A 47 -25.46 -10.41 -7.35
CA VAL A 47 -25.29 -11.80 -7.78
C VAL A 47 -24.02 -12.39 -7.22
N ALA A 48 -22.93 -11.63 -7.29
CA ALA A 48 -21.61 -12.08 -6.87
C ALA A 48 -20.70 -10.89 -6.55
N GLU A 49 -19.71 -11.17 -5.73
CA GLU A 49 -18.64 -10.28 -5.36
C GLU A 49 -17.30 -10.98 -5.54
N GLY A 50 -16.24 -10.20 -5.82
CA GLY A 50 -14.88 -10.70 -5.96
C GLY A 50 -13.87 -9.60 -5.70
N TRP A 51 -12.67 -9.97 -5.32
CA TRP A 51 -11.53 -9.06 -5.19
C TRP A 51 -10.25 -9.76 -5.64
N HIS A 52 -9.22 -8.99 -5.92
CA HIS A 52 -7.90 -9.56 -6.14
C HIS A 52 -7.34 -10.00 -4.78
N GLU A 53 -7.15 -11.30 -4.58
CA GLU A 53 -6.84 -11.87 -3.27
C GLU A 53 -5.32 -11.87 -3.01
N ARG A 54 -4.54 -12.31 -4.02
CA ARG A 54 -3.08 -12.45 -3.91
C ARG A 54 -2.38 -12.19 -5.24
N TYR A 55 -1.17 -11.68 -5.18
CA TYR A 55 -0.31 -11.54 -6.35
C TYR A 55 -0.14 -12.86 -7.10
N GLY A 56 -0.37 -12.83 -8.41
CA GLY A 56 -0.27 -14.00 -9.29
C GLY A 56 -1.54 -14.87 -9.38
N GLU A 57 -2.57 -14.58 -8.60
CA GLU A 57 -3.89 -15.24 -8.66
C GLU A 57 -4.88 -14.45 -9.51
N GLY A 58 -6.15 -14.91 -9.52
CA GLY A 58 -7.22 -14.30 -10.31
C GLY A 58 -7.48 -12.83 -9.94
N HIS A 59 -7.73 -12.02 -10.95
CA HIS A 59 -8.17 -10.64 -10.74
C HIS A 59 -9.59 -10.59 -10.17
N ALA A 60 -10.02 -9.44 -9.68
CA ALA A 60 -11.32 -9.24 -9.04
C ALA A 60 -12.50 -9.70 -9.93
N GLU A 61 -12.45 -9.36 -11.21
CA GLU A 61 -13.46 -9.71 -12.19
C GLU A 61 -13.56 -11.25 -12.38
N VAL A 62 -12.40 -11.92 -12.46
CA VAL A 62 -12.32 -13.37 -12.56
C VAL A 62 -12.94 -14.03 -11.34
N ASN A 63 -12.59 -13.55 -10.14
CA ASN A 63 -13.10 -14.10 -8.89
C ASN A 63 -14.60 -13.81 -8.71
N CYS A 64 -15.08 -12.64 -9.15
CA CYS A 64 -16.49 -12.29 -9.16
C CYS A 64 -17.31 -13.23 -10.07
N PHE A 65 -16.88 -13.45 -11.32
CA PHE A 65 -17.58 -14.39 -12.21
C PHE A 65 -17.52 -15.84 -11.71
N ARG A 66 -16.37 -16.28 -11.15
CA ARG A 66 -16.29 -17.61 -10.52
C ARG A 66 -17.26 -17.76 -9.35
N ALA A 67 -17.47 -16.72 -8.55
CA ALA A 67 -18.44 -16.72 -7.47
C ALA A 67 -19.88 -16.77 -8.02
N ALA A 68 -20.18 -16.01 -9.06
CA ALA A 68 -21.49 -16.04 -9.73
C ALA A 68 -21.83 -17.44 -10.25
N GLU A 69 -20.88 -18.09 -10.91
CA GLU A 69 -21.07 -19.43 -11.51
C GLU A 69 -21.35 -20.53 -10.48
N LYS A 70 -20.93 -20.35 -9.22
CA LYS A 70 -21.27 -21.29 -8.14
C LYS A 70 -22.71 -21.15 -7.67
N ASN A 71 -23.32 -19.96 -7.75
CA ASN A 71 -24.61 -19.62 -7.14
C ASN A 71 -25.76 -19.53 -8.15
N VAL A 72 -25.46 -19.35 -9.44
CA VAL A 72 -26.47 -19.14 -10.49
C VAL A 72 -26.16 -20.05 -11.68
N ARG A 73 -27.20 -20.68 -12.27
CA ARG A 73 -27.05 -21.40 -13.54
C ARG A 73 -26.57 -20.42 -14.62
N TYR A 74 -25.38 -20.64 -15.13
CA TYR A 74 -24.83 -19.86 -16.23
C TYR A 74 -25.70 -20.01 -17.48
N THR A 75 -26.33 -18.90 -17.92
CA THR A 75 -26.85 -18.72 -19.26
C THR A 75 -26.32 -17.42 -19.81
N LYS A 76 -25.93 -17.37 -21.10
CA LYS A 76 -25.51 -16.10 -21.73
C LYS A 76 -26.57 -15.01 -21.58
N ASP A 77 -27.84 -15.37 -21.54
CA ASP A 77 -28.95 -14.43 -21.42
C ASP A 77 -29.04 -13.81 -20.03
N PHE A 78 -28.66 -14.53 -18.97
CA PHE A 78 -28.62 -13.99 -17.62
C PHE A 78 -27.71 -12.77 -17.47
N TYR A 79 -26.49 -12.83 -18.06
CA TYR A 79 -25.55 -11.73 -17.93
C TYR A 79 -25.90 -10.49 -18.76
N LYS A 80 -26.82 -10.60 -19.74
CA LYS A 80 -27.32 -9.45 -20.52
C LYS A 80 -28.11 -8.46 -19.64
N ASP A 81 -28.67 -8.92 -18.53
CA ASP A 81 -29.40 -8.11 -17.57
C ASP A 81 -28.50 -7.76 -16.34
N CYS A 82 -27.18 -7.92 -16.47
CA CYS A 82 -26.24 -7.63 -15.41
C CYS A 82 -25.37 -6.41 -15.72
N THR A 83 -25.06 -5.67 -14.66
CA THR A 83 -24.02 -4.62 -14.62
C THR A 83 -22.86 -5.11 -13.76
N LEU A 84 -21.64 -5.06 -14.30
CA LEU A 84 -20.42 -5.31 -13.55
C LEU A 84 -19.86 -3.97 -13.05
N PHE A 85 -19.62 -3.87 -11.76
CA PHE A 85 -18.92 -2.78 -11.11
C PHE A 85 -17.51 -3.21 -10.80
N VAL A 86 -16.52 -2.34 -11.04
CA VAL A 86 -15.10 -2.60 -10.74
C VAL A 86 -14.40 -1.31 -10.34
N SER A 87 -13.59 -1.37 -9.27
CA SER A 87 -12.91 -0.18 -8.73
C SER A 87 -11.80 0.38 -9.61
N LEU A 88 -11.26 -0.42 -10.54
CA LEU A 88 -10.19 -0.05 -11.47
C LEU A 88 -10.51 -0.59 -12.87
N GLU A 89 -10.06 0.11 -13.91
CA GLU A 89 -10.20 -0.28 -15.31
C GLU A 89 -9.77 -1.74 -15.54
N PRO A 90 -10.61 -2.59 -16.18
CA PRO A 90 -10.26 -3.96 -16.52
C PRO A 90 -9.05 -4.03 -17.45
N CYS A 91 -8.10 -4.91 -17.13
CA CYS A 91 -6.89 -5.05 -17.93
C CYS A 91 -7.17 -5.49 -19.36
N SER A 92 -6.37 -4.96 -20.33
CA SER A 92 -6.50 -5.22 -21.77
C SER A 92 -5.36 -6.05 -22.36
N HIS A 93 -4.27 -6.27 -21.61
CA HIS A 93 -3.09 -6.97 -22.10
C HIS A 93 -3.07 -8.44 -21.65
N TYR A 94 -2.49 -9.30 -22.48
CA TYR A 94 -2.21 -10.68 -22.13
C TYR A 94 -1.03 -10.74 -21.14
N GLY A 95 -1.29 -11.23 -19.94
CA GLY A 95 -0.29 -11.58 -18.97
C GLY A 95 -0.15 -13.11 -18.87
N LYS A 96 -0.16 -13.65 -17.64
CA LYS A 96 -0.25 -15.10 -17.40
C LYS A 96 -1.65 -15.66 -17.74
N THR A 97 -2.66 -14.80 -17.78
CA THR A 97 -4.06 -15.12 -18.10
C THR A 97 -4.58 -14.17 -19.18
N PRO A 98 -5.67 -14.52 -19.89
CA PRO A 98 -6.35 -13.60 -20.78
C PRO A 98 -6.79 -12.32 -20.04
N PRO A 99 -6.88 -11.17 -20.76
CA PRO A 99 -7.28 -9.92 -20.15
C PRO A 99 -8.72 -9.94 -19.62
N CYS A 100 -8.96 -9.25 -18.50
CA CYS A 100 -10.28 -9.17 -17.89
C CYS A 100 -11.34 -8.54 -18.82
N ALA A 101 -10.95 -7.55 -19.64
CA ALA A 101 -11.85 -6.97 -20.65
C ALA A 101 -12.38 -8.04 -21.61
N LYS A 102 -11.52 -8.99 -22.06
CA LYS A 102 -11.96 -10.10 -22.91
C LYS A 102 -12.92 -11.05 -22.18
N LEU A 103 -12.60 -11.40 -20.93
CA LEU A 103 -13.50 -12.22 -20.11
C LEU A 103 -14.89 -11.58 -19.98
N ILE A 104 -14.95 -10.27 -19.69
CA ILE A 104 -16.20 -9.51 -19.54
C ILE A 104 -17.01 -9.56 -20.84
N ILE A 105 -16.37 -9.40 -21.99
CA ILE A 105 -17.00 -9.49 -23.32
C ILE A 105 -17.56 -10.92 -23.54
N GLU A 106 -16.79 -11.96 -23.22
CA GLU A 106 -17.21 -13.35 -23.36
C GLU A 106 -18.43 -13.70 -22.46
N LYS A 107 -18.49 -13.10 -21.26
CA LYS A 107 -19.64 -13.24 -20.34
C LYS A 107 -20.88 -12.51 -20.83
N GLY A 108 -20.74 -11.41 -21.56
CA GLY A 108 -21.83 -10.71 -22.23
C GLY A 108 -22.68 -9.85 -21.30
N VAL A 109 -22.06 -9.22 -20.28
CA VAL A 109 -22.74 -8.20 -19.45
C VAL A 109 -23.14 -6.99 -20.31
N SER A 110 -24.27 -6.35 -20.00
CA SER A 110 -24.75 -5.18 -20.76
C SER A 110 -24.03 -3.90 -20.43
N ARG A 111 -23.53 -3.77 -19.21
CA ARG A 111 -22.90 -2.54 -18.69
C ARG A 111 -21.72 -2.86 -17.78
N VAL A 112 -20.71 -2.01 -17.84
CA VAL A 112 -19.58 -2.00 -16.90
C VAL A 112 -19.45 -0.60 -16.31
N VAL A 113 -19.37 -0.51 -14.98
CA VAL A 113 -19.13 0.74 -14.24
C VAL A 113 -17.75 0.65 -13.61
N VAL A 114 -16.88 1.59 -13.94
CA VAL A 114 -15.47 1.64 -13.56
C VAL A 114 -15.24 2.80 -12.60
N GLY A 115 -14.61 2.54 -11.46
CA GLY A 115 -14.26 3.57 -10.48
C GLY A 115 -13.23 4.54 -11.02
N MET A 116 -12.10 4.05 -11.49
CA MET A 116 -11.03 4.87 -12.06
C MET A 116 -10.35 4.19 -13.25
N SER A 117 -9.76 4.99 -14.16
CA SER A 117 -8.90 4.48 -15.23
C SER A 117 -7.54 4.01 -14.69
N ASP A 118 -6.94 3.02 -15.35
CA ASP A 118 -5.60 2.54 -14.99
C ASP A 118 -4.54 3.56 -15.48
N PRO A 119 -3.63 4.04 -14.62
CA PRO A 119 -2.57 4.97 -15.00
C PRO A 119 -1.44 4.32 -15.79
N ASN A 120 -1.38 2.98 -15.82
CA ASN A 120 -0.35 2.26 -16.55
C ASN A 120 -0.54 2.47 -18.06
N PRO A 121 0.44 3.05 -18.79
CA PRO A 121 0.33 3.33 -20.22
C PRO A 121 0.05 2.09 -21.09
N LEU A 122 0.32 0.90 -20.58
CA LEU A 122 0.01 -0.36 -21.26
C LEU A 122 -1.49 -0.70 -21.22
N VAL A 123 -2.23 -0.17 -20.24
CA VAL A 123 -3.65 -0.42 -20.01
C VAL A 123 -4.50 0.81 -20.32
N ALA A 124 -4.08 1.97 -19.88
CA ALA A 124 -4.81 3.25 -19.86
C ALA A 124 -5.82 3.44 -21.02
N GLY A 125 -7.10 3.35 -20.72
CA GLY A 125 -8.22 3.49 -21.68
C GLY A 125 -8.44 2.32 -22.63
N LYS A 126 -7.53 1.37 -22.75
CA LYS A 126 -7.63 0.27 -23.72
C LYS A 126 -8.66 -0.78 -23.29
N GLY A 127 -8.77 -1.07 -22.00
CA GLY A 127 -9.76 -1.98 -21.45
C GLY A 127 -11.18 -1.41 -21.67
N VAL A 128 -11.38 -0.16 -21.35
CA VAL A 128 -12.64 0.58 -21.60
C VAL A 128 -12.98 0.60 -23.09
N GLN A 129 -11.99 0.87 -23.94
CA GLN A 129 -12.22 0.90 -25.39
C GLN A 129 -12.62 -0.47 -25.94
N MET A 130 -11.93 -1.55 -25.52
CA MET A 130 -12.30 -2.94 -25.93
C MET A 130 -13.75 -3.29 -25.55
N LEU A 131 -14.20 -2.87 -24.37
CA LEU A 131 -15.58 -3.10 -23.92
C LEU A 131 -16.59 -2.33 -24.78
N ARG A 132 -16.31 -1.04 -25.08
CA ARG A 132 -17.16 -0.21 -25.94
C ARG A 132 -17.24 -0.73 -27.36
N ASP A 133 -16.11 -1.17 -27.93
CA ASP A 133 -16.04 -1.72 -29.29
C ASP A 133 -16.85 -3.03 -29.40
N ALA A 134 -17.01 -3.75 -28.29
CA ALA A 134 -17.87 -4.94 -28.19
C ALA A 134 -19.35 -4.62 -27.93
N GLY A 135 -19.74 -3.33 -27.90
CA GLY A 135 -21.12 -2.89 -27.68
C GLY A 135 -21.57 -2.84 -26.23
N ILE A 136 -20.64 -2.96 -25.26
CA ILE A 136 -20.94 -2.86 -23.84
C ILE A 136 -21.00 -1.38 -23.43
N GLU A 137 -22.04 -0.98 -22.70
CA GLU A 137 -22.10 0.36 -22.10
C GLU A 137 -21.05 0.50 -21.01
N VAL A 138 -20.20 1.53 -21.06
CA VAL A 138 -19.12 1.75 -20.07
C VAL A 138 -19.21 3.15 -19.47
N VAL A 139 -19.42 3.21 -18.16
CA VAL A 139 -19.36 4.42 -17.33
C VAL A 139 -18.05 4.41 -16.55
N VAL A 140 -17.34 5.54 -16.53
CA VAL A 140 -16.01 5.66 -15.86
C VAL A 140 -16.03 6.86 -14.92
N GLY A 141 -15.28 6.79 -13.82
CA GLY A 141 -15.05 7.91 -12.90
C GLY A 141 -16.01 7.96 -11.71
N VAL A 142 -16.67 6.86 -11.39
CA VAL A 142 -17.56 6.78 -10.22
C VAL A 142 -16.73 6.58 -8.95
N LEU A 143 -16.80 7.50 -7.99
CA LEU A 143 -15.94 7.56 -6.79
C LEU A 143 -14.44 7.48 -7.15
N GLU A 144 -14.05 8.21 -8.20
CA GLU A 144 -12.67 8.18 -8.71
C GLU A 144 -11.65 8.57 -7.63
N LYS A 145 -11.95 9.58 -6.84
CA LYS A 145 -11.07 10.06 -5.77
C LYS A 145 -10.79 8.96 -4.73
N GLU A 146 -11.83 8.26 -4.31
CA GLU A 146 -11.75 7.17 -3.34
C GLU A 146 -11.02 5.94 -3.91
N CYS A 147 -11.23 5.62 -5.17
CA CYS A 147 -10.50 4.57 -5.89
C CYS A 147 -9.01 4.91 -6.04
N ARG A 148 -8.68 6.18 -6.29
CA ARG A 148 -7.29 6.66 -6.35
C ARG A 148 -6.63 6.61 -4.99
N GLU A 149 -7.31 7.03 -3.92
CA GLU A 149 -6.79 6.96 -2.55
C GLU A 149 -6.51 5.50 -2.14
N LEU A 150 -7.41 4.56 -2.48
CA LEU A 150 -7.20 3.13 -2.26
C LEU A 150 -5.87 2.65 -2.87
N ASN A 151 -5.52 3.12 -4.07
CA ASN A 151 -4.37 2.65 -4.84
C ASN A 151 -3.22 3.68 -4.91
N LYS A 152 -3.14 4.67 -3.99
CA LYS A 152 -2.17 5.78 -4.05
C LYS A 152 -0.70 5.32 -4.19
N ARG A 153 -0.32 4.20 -3.53
CA ARG A 153 1.03 3.62 -3.64
C ARG A 153 1.32 3.10 -5.05
N PHE A 154 0.37 2.36 -5.63
CA PHE A 154 0.45 1.87 -7.00
C PHE A 154 0.48 3.02 -8.02
N LEU A 155 -0.39 4.01 -7.86
CA LEU A 155 -0.47 5.18 -8.73
C LEU A 155 0.83 5.98 -8.76
N CYS A 156 1.45 6.20 -7.59
CA CYS A 156 2.69 6.94 -7.47
C CYS A 156 3.81 6.36 -8.35
N LEU A 157 3.93 5.02 -8.41
CA LEU A 157 4.92 4.37 -9.27
C LEU A 157 4.75 4.72 -10.75
N TYR A 158 3.52 4.77 -11.25
CA TYR A 158 3.25 5.04 -12.67
C TYR A 158 3.21 6.53 -13.01
N GLU A 159 2.69 7.36 -12.12
CA GLU A 159 2.52 8.81 -12.34
C GLU A 159 3.79 9.59 -11.99
N LYS A 160 4.42 9.31 -10.83
CA LYS A 160 5.62 10.00 -10.35
C LYS A 160 6.94 9.26 -10.67
N LYS A 161 6.86 8.05 -11.24
CA LYS A 161 8.02 7.19 -11.58
C LYS A 161 8.93 6.86 -10.40
N ARG A 162 8.37 6.84 -9.20
CA ARG A 162 9.05 6.50 -7.95
C ARG A 162 8.11 5.79 -6.99
N PRO A 163 8.63 5.10 -5.95
CA PRO A 163 7.82 4.61 -4.85
C PRO A 163 7.08 5.75 -4.12
N TYR A 164 5.95 5.43 -3.53
CA TYR A 164 5.28 6.23 -2.51
C TYR A 164 6.13 6.19 -1.22
N VAL A 165 6.53 7.34 -0.73
CA VAL A 165 7.46 7.47 0.40
C VAL A 165 6.71 7.85 1.66
N ILE A 166 6.82 7.00 2.69
CA ILE A 166 6.22 7.21 4.00
C ILE A 166 7.36 7.37 5.01
N LEU A 167 7.38 8.49 5.73
CA LEU A 167 8.30 8.73 6.83
C LEU A 167 7.59 8.40 8.15
N LYS A 168 8.25 7.66 9.06
CA LYS A 168 7.68 7.34 10.36
C LYS A 168 8.72 7.44 11.47
N TRP A 169 8.35 8.08 12.57
CA TRP A 169 9.14 8.02 13.80
C TRP A 169 8.24 8.10 15.03
N ALA A 170 8.78 7.74 16.17
CA ALA A 170 8.21 7.99 17.48
C ALA A 170 9.12 8.97 18.25
N GLN A 171 8.52 9.84 19.04
CA GLN A 171 9.24 10.81 19.86
C GLN A 171 8.61 10.98 21.24
N THR A 172 9.41 11.46 22.19
CA THR A 172 8.98 11.87 23.52
C THR A 172 8.14 13.15 23.47
N GLY A 173 7.49 13.53 24.57
CA GLY A 173 6.72 14.77 24.69
C GLY A 173 7.59 16.02 24.49
N ASP A 174 8.85 15.98 24.90
CA ASP A 174 9.85 17.03 24.74
C ASP A 174 10.70 16.93 23.45
N GLY A 175 10.32 16.03 22.49
CA GLY A 175 10.80 16.05 21.11
C GLY A 175 12.09 15.28 20.83
N PHE A 176 12.35 14.17 21.52
CA PHE A 176 13.49 13.30 21.26
C PHE A 176 13.06 11.92 20.75
N VAL A 177 13.85 11.34 19.85
CA VAL A 177 13.61 9.97 19.33
C VAL A 177 14.39 8.91 20.09
N ASP A 178 15.46 9.27 20.75
CA ASP A 178 16.32 8.35 21.51
C ASP A 178 17.25 9.10 22.46
N VAL A 179 17.85 8.38 23.41
CA VAL A 179 18.99 8.86 24.21
C VAL A 179 20.26 8.92 23.34
N ARG A 180 21.24 9.73 23.75
CA ARG A 180 22.55 9.73 23.05
C ARG A 180 23.32 8.46 23.36
N ARG A 181 23.73 7.73 22.32
CA ARG A 181 24.49 6.46 22.40
C ARG A 181 25.84 6.59 21.64
N ASP A 182 26.58 7.68 21.87
CA ASP A 182 27.76 8.00 21.06
C ASP A 182 28.99 7.11 21.34
N ASN A 183 29.06 6.45 22.51
CA ASN A 183 30.23 5.68 22.99
C ASN A 183 29.96 4.17 23.10
N VAL A 184 28.95 3.63 22.44
CA VAL A 184 28.65 2.20 22.56
C VAL A 184 29.51 1.41 21.59
N GLN A 185 30.56 0.79 22.08
CA GLN A 185 31.34 -0.22 21.36
C GLN A 185 30.50 -1.51 21.27
N ARG A 186 30.34 -2.01 20.06
CA ARG A 186 29.62 -3.26 19.79
C ARG A 186 30.46 -4.45 20.24
N THR A 187 30.07 -5.14 21.29
CA THR A 187 30.56 -6.49 21.60
C THR A 187 29.77 -7.52 20.82
N LYS A 188 30.45 -8.52 20.25
CA LYS A 188 29.81 -9.58 19.44
C LYS A 188 28.68 -10.26 20.23
N GLY A 189 27.44 -10.19 19.69
CA GLY A 189 26.31 -10.95 20.24
C GLY A 189 25.48 -10.24 21.32
N GLU A 190 25.86 -9.03 21.79
CA GLU A 190 25.07 -8.28 22.78
C GLU A 190 24.08 -7.33 22.10
N HIS A 191 22.82 -7.35 22.53
CA HIS A 191 21.89 -6.28 22.28
C HIS A 191 22.37 -5.04 23.02
N LEU A 192 22.50 -3.91 22.29
CA LEU A 192 22.80 -2.64 22.93
C LEU A 192 21.67 -2.32 23.93
N GLN A 193 21.97 -2.48 25.22
CA GLN A 193 21.11 -1.98 26.29
C GLN A 193 21.06 -0.47 26.19
N GLY A 194 19.86 0.11 26.18
CA GLY A 194 19.69 1.56 26.29
C GLY A 194 18.95 2.26 25.17
N ALA A 195 18.40 1.56 24.17
CA ALA A 195 17.44 2.20 23.25
C ALA A 195 16.20 2.64 24.03
N LEU A 196 15.77 3.89 23.80
CA LEU A 196 14.57 4.42 24.43
C LEU A 196 13.33 3.70 23.89
N ALA A 197 12.57 3.06 24.77
CA ALA A 197 11.29 2.41 24.42
C ALA A 197 10.18 3.47 24.47
N ILE A 198 9.84 4.05 23.33
CA ILE A 198 8.77 5.06 23.23
C ILE A 198 7.42 4.37 23.00
N SER A 199 7.33 3.53 21.96
CA SER A 199 6.05 2.95 21.52
C SER A 199 5.48 1.92 22.49
N THR A 200 4.18 1.97 22.73
CA THR A 200 3.41 0.98 23.50
C THR A 200 3.18 -0.31 22.68
N PRO A 201 2.70 -1.41 23.29
CA PRO A 201 2.29 -2.60 22.52
C PRO A 201 1.25 -2.29 21.44
N ALA A 202 0.28 -1.39 21.70
CA ALA A 202 -0.77 -1.02 20.76
C ALA A 202 -0.19 -0.24 19.57
N THR A 203 0.65 0.78 19.83
CA THR A 203 1.27 1.57 18.76
C THR A 203 2.31 0.76 17.97
N LYS A 204 3.01 -0.20 18.60
CA LYS A 204 3.87 -1.18 17.90
C LYS A 204 3.08 -2.03 16.92
N ALA A 205 1.88 -2.50 17.27
CA ALA A 205 1.03 -3.25 16.36
C ALA A 205 0.69 -2.42 15.10
N LEU A 206 0.42 -1.11 15.25
CA LEU A 206 0.20 -0.21 14.12
C LEU A 206 1.44 -0.03 13.24
N VAL A 207 2.64 0.03 13.84
CA VAL A 207 3.90 0.04 13.05
C VAL A 207 4.03 -1.26 12.23
N HIS A 208 3.71 -2.41 12.81
CA HIS A 208 3.74 -3.68 12.08
C HIS A 208 2.66 -3.75 10.99
N LYS A 209 1.50 -3.14 11.18
CA LYS A 209 0.50 -2.94 10.14
C LYS A 209 1.09 -2.13 8.98
N MET A 210 1.73 -0.98 9.26
CA MET A 210 2.40 -0.18 8.23
C MET A 210 3.48 -0.98 7.48
N ARG A 211 4.23 -1.86 8.16
CA ARG A 211 5.20 -2.75 7.51
C ARG A 211 4.53 -3.75 6.57
N ALA A 212 3.37 -4.31 6.95
CA ALA A 212 2.58 -5.21 6.10
C ALA A 212 2.02 -4.52 4.85
N GLU A 213 1.62 -3.25 4.98
CA GLU A 213 1.06 -2.42 3.91
C GLU A 213 2.11 -1.94 2.90
N ASN A 214 3.40 -1.96 3.25
CA ASN A 214 4.46 -1.42 2.42
C ASN A 214 5.37 -2.50 1.84
N MET A 215 5.82 -2.30 0.59
CA MET A 215 6.69 -3.26 -0.09
C MET A 215 8.11 -3.24 0.44
N ALA A 216 8.59 -2.08 0.88
CA ALA A 216 9.93 -1.94 1.43
C ALA A 216 9.93 -1.16 2.75
N ILE A 217 10.94 -1.43 3.58
CA ILE A 217 11.25 -0.70 4.80
C ILE A 217 12.71 -0.24 4.74
N MET A 218 12.96 1.03 5.05
CA MET A 218 14.30 1.60 5.01
C MET A 218 14.72 2.20 6.36
N VAL A 219 15.96 1.94 6.72
CA VAL A 219 16.64 2.58 7.86
C VAL A 219 18.07 2.98 7.47
N GLY A 220 18.61 3.98 8.15
CA GLY A 220 20.00 4.43 7.95
C GLY A 220 21.00 3.45 8.57
N THR A 221 22.27 3.53 8.10
CA THR A 221 23.41 2.75 8.59
C THR A 221 23.53 2.78 10.10
N ARG A 222 23.43 3.97 10.72
CA ARG A 222 23.57 4.14 12.17
C ARG A 222 22.48 3.39 12.95
N THR A 223 21.25 3.35 12.45
CA THR A 223 20.15 2.58 13.04
C THR A 223 20.45 1.08 13.01
N VAL A 224 21.00 0.58 11.89
CA VAL A 224 21.42 -0.84 11.82
C VAL A 224 22.52 -1.13 12.85
N LEU A 225 23.51 -0.24 12.98
CA LEU A 225 24.63 -0.42 13.92
C LEU A 225 24.19 -0.35 15.38
N LEU A 226 23.31 0.60 15.74
CA LEU A 226 22.89 0.82 17.13
C LEU A 226 21.82 -0.14 17.59
N ASP A 227 20.80 -0.37 16.78
CA ASP A 227 19.60 -1.14 17.18
C ASP A 227 19.63 -2.59 16.73
N ASN A 228 20.50 -2.92 15.76
CA ASN A 228 20.60 -4.23 15.15
C ASN A 228 19.21 -4.85 14.82
N PRO A 229 18.32 -4.14 14.09
CA PRO A 229 16.92 -4.53 13.95
C PRO A 229 16.78 -5.66 12.92
N ARG A 230 15.71 -6.46 13.07
CA ARG A 230 15.32 -7.43 12.05
C ARG A 230 14.41 -6.82 10.98
N LEU A 231 13.68 -5.74 11.29
CA LEU A 231 12.74 -5.04 10.42
C LEU A 231 11.64 -5.94 9.82
N LEU A 232 11.23 -6.94 10.55
CA LEU A 232 10.17 -7.89 10.13
C LEU A 232 8.80 -7.42 10.59
N ASN A 233 7.77 -7.93 9.94
CA ASN A 233 6.39 -7.87 10.38
C ASN A 233 6.08 -9.09 11.24
N THR A 234 6.07 -8.94 12.58
CA THR A 234 5.87 -10.04 13.52
C THR A 234 4.60 -9.90 14.39
N HIS A 235 3.92 -8.76 14.32
CA HIS A 235 2.74 -8.44 15.14
C HIS A 235 1.52 -8.07 14.33
N TRP A 236 1.54 -8.31 13.00
CA TRP A 236 0.41 -8.08 12.10
C TRP A 236 0.38 -9.16 11.02
N GLU A 237 -0.79 -9.43 10.47
CA GLU A 237 -0.89 -10.33 9.31
C GLU A 237 -0.25 -9.71 8.06
N GLY A 238 0.14 -10.52 7.11
CA GLY A 238 0.73 -10.08 5.85
C GLY A 238 2.21 -10.46 5.71
N ARG A 239 2.82 -9.94 4.65
CA ARG A 239 4.21 -10.24 4.28
C ARG A 239 5.21 -9.35 5.02
N ASN A 240 6.46 -9.79 5.05
CA ASN A 240 7.57 -8.94 5.42
C ASN A 240 7.92 -7.99 4.27
N PRO A 241 8.22 -6.70 4.56
CA PRO A 241 8.76 -5.79 3.55
C PRO A 241 10.20 -6.15 3.18
N VAL A 242 10.60 -5.83 1.94
CA VAL A 242 12.01 -5.84 1.53
C VAL A 242 12.77 -4.82 2.36
N ARG A 243 13.88 -5.22 2.98
CA ARG A 243 14.71 -4.34 3.79
C ARG A 243 15.65 -3.52 2.92
N VAL A 244 15.77 -2.25 3.23
CA VAL A 244 16.63 -1.32 2.50
C VAL A 244 17.52 -0.56 3.50
N THR A 245 18.81 -0.49 3.21
CA THR A 245 19.75 0.31 4.00
C THR A 245 20.88 0.85 3.12
N MET A 246 21.65 1.79 3.68
CA MET A 246 22.85 2.30 3.05
C MET A 246 24.06 1.83 3.85
N ASP A 247 25.15 1.53 3.17
CA ASP A 247 26.43 1.17 3.83
C ASP A 247 27.63 1.63 3.00
N ARG A 248 27.76 2.96 2.85
CA ARG A 248 28.79 3.61 2.03
C ARG A 248 30.21 3.18 2.39
N HIS A 249 30.45 2.85 3.64
CA HIS A 249 31.79 2.57 4.17
C HIS A 249 32.01 1.09 4.51
N GLY A 250 31.05 0.20 4.22
CA GLY A 250 31.13 -1.22 4.53
C GLY A 250 31.24 -1.52 6.02
N VAL A 251 30.59 -0.71 6.86
CA VAL A 251 30.69 -0.80 8.34
C VAL A 251 29.61 -1.65 8.98
N ILE A 252 28.57 -2.05 8.25
CA ILE A 252 27.54 -2.95 8.76
C ILE A 252 28.13 -4.37 8.84
N PRO A 253 28.17 -5.00 10.03
CA PRO A 253 28.68 -6.36 10.18
C PRO A 253 27.87 -7.38 9.39
N ALA A 254 28.54 -8.39 8.86
CA ALA A 254 27.88 -9.46 8.09
C ALA A 254 26.88 -10.28 8.93
N ASP A 255 27.08 -10.32 10.26
CA ASP A 255 26.21 -10.98 11.24
C ASP A 255 25.09 -10.07 11.77
N ALA A 256 24.88 -8.89 11.20
CA ALA A 256 23.80 -7.99 11.57
C ALA A 256 22.45 -8.68 11.34
N ARG A 257 21.51 -8.51 12.29
CA ARG A 257 20.19 -9.17 12.25
C ARG A 257 19.35 -8.84 11.02
N ILE A 258 19.65 -7.74 10.34
CA ILE A 258 19.06 -7.37 9.05
C ILE A 258 19.39 -8.40 7.94
N PHE A 259 20.39 -9.29 8.15
CA PHE A 259 20.79 -10.35 7.23
C PHE A 259 20.50 -11.75 7.77
N SER A 260 19.82 -11.88 8.92
CA SER A 260 19.73 -13.15 9.67
C SER A 260 18.67 -14.14 9.18
N ASP A 261 17.91 -13.80 8.15
CA ASP A 261 16.82 -14.62 7.60
C ASP A 261 16.68 -14.42 6.08
N GLU A 262 15.77 -15.16 5.44
CA GLU A 262 15.58 -15.19 3.98
C GLU A 262 14.91 -13.92 3.40
N THR A 263 14.48 -12.95 4.24
CA THR A 263 13.86 -11.73 3.75
C THR A 263 14.90 -10.90 2.97
N GLU A 264 14.56 -10.52 1.74
CA GLU A 264 15.45 -9.73 0.88
C GLU A 264 15.93 -8.47 1.57
N THR A 265 17.24 -8.18 1.43
CA THR A 265 17.88 -6.95 1.94
C THR A 265 18.68 -6.29 0.84
N ILE A 266 18.30 -5.08 0.47
CA ILE A 266 19.01 -4.23 -0.51
C ILE A 266 19.95 -3.28 0.25
N VAL A 267 21.24 -3.34 -0.06
CA VAL A 267 22.26 -2.47 0.56
C VAL A 267 22.90 -1.57 -0.49
N TYR A 268 22.68 -0.26 -0.37
CA TYR A 268 23.29 0.73 -1.25
C TYR A 268 24.67 1.15 -0.71
N ARG A 269 25.73 0.93 -1.48
CA ARG A 269 27.13 1.23 -1.09
C ARG A 269 27.73 2.35 -1.91
N GLU A 270 27.73 2.25 -3.22
CA GLU A 270 28.40 3.18 -4.12
C GLU A 270 27.58 4.46 -4.32
N ARG A 271 26.29 4.32 -4.59
CA ARG A 271 25.36 5.43 -4.77
C ARG A 271 24.29 5.38 -3.69
N THR A 272 24.26 6.43 -2.88
CA THR A 272 23.37 6.56 -1.72
C THR A 272 22.53 7.83 -1.76
N ASP A 273 22.50 8.52 -2.92
CA ASP A 273 21.64 9.68 -3.12
C ASP A 273 20.18 9.23 -3.23
N TRP A 274 19.29 10.00 -2.59
CA TRP A 274 17.88 9.63 -2.45
C TRP A 274 17.16 9.44 -3.79
N PRO A 275 17.31 10.33 -4.80
CA PRO A 275 16.69 10.12 -6.09
C PRO A 275 17.11 8.81 -6.78
N TYR A 276 18.38 8.43 -6.68
CA TYR A 276 18.88 7.17 -7.25
C TYR A 276 18.26 5.94 -6.57
N ILE A 277 18.17 5.96 -5.23
CA ILE A 277 17.54 4.89 -4.46
C ILE A 277 16.10 4.69 -4.90
N LEU A 278 15.35 5.79 -5.03
CA LEU A 278 13.95 5.75 -5.47
C LEU A 278 13.82 5.22 -6.92
N GLU A 279 14.69 5.63 -7.82
CA GLU A 279 14.71 5.14 -9.21
C GLU A 279 15.01 3.63 -9.27
N ASP A 280 15.97 3.12 -8.50
CA ASP A 280 16.29 1.70 -8.45
C ASP A 280 15.15 0.89 -7.85
N LEU A 281 14.54 1.35 -6.77
CA LEU A 281 13.36 0.71 -6.18
C LEU A 281 12.18 0.66 -7.18
N ALA A 282 11.96 1.74 -7.94
CA ALA A 282 10.94 1.78 -8.99
C ALA A 282 11.21 0.76 -10.11
N LYS A 283 12.48 0.62 -10.57
CA LYS A 283 12.90 -0.41 -11.55
C LYS A 283 12.64 -1.82 -11.05
N ARG A 284 12.76 -2.05 -9.74
CA ARG A 284 12.42 -3.32 -9.07
C ARG A 284 10.92 -3.50 -8.85
N LYS A 285 10.07 -2.56 -9.32
CA LYS A 285 8.62 -2.54 -9.13
C LYS A 285 8.19 -2.47 -7.65
N ILE A 286 9.04 -1.93 -6.80
CA ILE A 286 8.69 -1.59 -5.42
C ILE A 286 7.96 -0.25 -5.44
N HIS A 287 6.66 -0.27 -5.16
CA HIS A 287 5.81 0.92 -5.29
C HIS A 287 5.62 1.71 -3.99
N SER A 288 6.15 1.21 -2.86
CA SER A 288 6.10 1.94 -1.59
C SER A 288 7.30 1.62 -0.71
N VAL A 289 7.76 2.62 0.04
CA VAL A 289 8.84 2.50 1.02
C VAL A 289 8.48 3.22 2.31
N LEU A 290 8.51 2.47 3.42
CA LEU A 290 8.37 2.99 4.78
C LEU A 290 9.78 3.29 5.32
N VAL A 291 10.06 4.55 5.67
CA VAL A 291 11.35 4.97 6.25
C VAL A 291 11.16 5.14 7.75
N GLU A 292 11.76 4.24 8.55
CA GLU A 292 11.61 4.23 10.01
C GLU A 292 12.77 4.88 10.77
N GLY A 293 13.66 5.57 10.09
CA GLY A 293 14.70 6.29 10.79
C GLY A 293 16.12 5.99 10.31
N GLY A 294 17.23 6.45 10.93
CA GLY A 294 17.35 7.43 11.99
C GLY A 294 17.16 8.89 11.52
N THR A 295 17.23 9.77 12.49
CA THR A 295 16.90 11.20 12.32
C THR A 295 17.68 11.86 11.18
N THR A 296 18.95 11.54 10.98
CA THR A 296 19.77 12.07 9.86
C THR A 296 19.15 11.72 8.50
N LEU A 297 18.69 10.47 8.31
CA LEU A 297 18.05 10.04 7.07
C LEU A 297 16.71 10.75 6.89
N LEU A 298 15.87 10.78 7.94
CA LEU A 298 14.58 11.44 7.90
C LEU A 298 14.71 12.93 7.56
N ASN A 299 15.62 13.67 8.24
CA ASN A 299 15.88 15.08 7.96
C ASN A 299 16.38 15.30 6.53
N HIS A 300 17.28 14.42 6.04
CA HIS A 300 17.73 14.51 4.65
C HIS A 300 16.56 14.37 3.67
N ILE A 301 15.69 13.37 3.84
CA ILE A 301 14.54 13.17 2.96
C ILE A 301 13.56 14.35 3.05
N LEU A 302 13.29 14.87 4.25
CA LEU A 302 12.47 16.06 4.44
C LEU A 302 13.00 17.27 3.66
N THR A 303 14.33 17.50 3.68
CA THR A 303 14.93 18.62 2.93
C THR A 303 14.86 18.45 1.41
N THR A 304 14.76 17.22 0.90
CA THR A 304 14.58 16.98 -0.55
C THR A 304 13.16 17.28 -1.02
N GLY A 305 12.18 17.30 -0.12
CA GLY A 305 10.76 17.39 -0.47
C GLY A 305 10.22 16.16 -1.20
N ILE A 306 10.98 15.05 -1.31
CA ILE A 306 10.57 13.84 -2.02
C ILE A 306 10.05 12.81 -1.02
N TRP A 307 8.87 13.06 -0.52
CA TRP A 307 8.08 12.20 0.35
C TRP A 307 6.58 12.43 0.08
N ASP A 308 5.70 11.55 0.53
CA ASP A 308 4.27 11.64 0.29
C ASP A 308 3.45 11.68 1.58
N GLU A 309 3.90 10.98 2.63
CA GLU A 309 3.16 10.82 3.89
C GLU A 309 4.12 10.78 5.08
N ILE A 310 3.70 11.33 6.22
CA ILE A 310 4.47 11.30 7.47
C ILE A 310 3.56 10.80 8.59
N HIS A 311 4.07 9.86 9.39
CA HIS A 311 3.44 9.41 10.63
C HIS A 311 4.34 9.71 11.82
N VAL A 312 3.83 10.46 12.78
CA VAL A 312 4.54 10.80 14.03
C VAL A 312 3.76 10.26 15.22
N GLU A 313 4.41 9.44 16.00
CA GLU A 313 3.94 9.03 17.32
C GLU A 313 4.59 9.94 18.36
N VAL A 314 3.80 10.58 19.21
CA VAL A 314 4.27 11.37 20.35
C VAL A 314 3.80 10.72 21.65
N ALA A 315 4.74 10.39 22.53
CA ALA A 315 4.47 9.94 23.90
C ALA A 315 4.48 11.16 24.85
N PRO A 316 3.34 11.81 25.13
CA PRO A 316 3.30 13.12 25.79
C PRO A 316 3.79 13.09 27.24
N GLU A 317 3.66 11.94 27.91
CA GLU A 317 4.05 11.76 29.31
C GLU A 317 5.54 11.34 29.48
N LEU A 318 6.24 11.06 28.34
CA LEU A 318 7.63 10.67 28.35
C LEU A 318 8.52 11.86 28.02
N GLU A 319 9.37 12.28 28.96
CA GLU A 319 10.34 13.34 28.78
C GLU A 319 11.74 12.85 29.22
N ILE A 320 12.78 13.23 28.48
CA ILE A 320 14.18 12.84 28.79
C ILE A 320 15.14 14.02 28.92
N SER A 321 14.69 15.23 28.63
CA SER A 321 15.42 16.50 28.71
C SER A 321 16.61 16.64 27.76
N GLU A 322 17.30 15.56 27.38
CA GLU A 322 18.37 15.56 26.40
C GLU A 322 18.42 14.23 25.63
N GLY A 323 18.79 14.29 24.35
CA GLY A 323 18.80 13.08 23.50
C GLY A 323 19.10 13.38 22.04
N VAL A 324 18.68 12.47 21.17
CA VAL A 324 18.68 12.65 19.73
C VAL A 324 17.39 13.35 19.34
N ALA A 325 17.48 14.61 18.91
CA ALA A 325 16.30 15.39 18.55
C ALA A 325 15.50 14.74 17.41
N ALA A 326 14.17 14.77 17.51
CA ALA A 326 13.27 14.36 16.44
C ALA A 326 13.39 15.31 15.22
N PRO A 327 12.97 14.86 14.02
CA PRO A 327 12.82 15.75 12.88
C PRO A 327 11.88 16.92 13.20
N GLN A 328 12.30 18.13 12.82
CA GLN A 328 11.54 19.35 13.12
C GLN A 328 10.51 19.59 12.02
N ILE A 329 9.26 19.34 12.33
CA ILE A 329 8.11 19.65 11.47
C ILE A 329 6.99 20.30 12.30
N CYS A 330 6.11 21.02 11.63
CA CYS A 330 4.90 21.54 12.27
C CYS A 330 3.86 20.42 12.34
N LEU A 331 3.53 19.96 13.55
CA LEU A 331 2.47 18.97 13.73
C LEU A 331 1.09 19.66 13.66
N PRO A 332 0.07 19.03 13.04
CA PRO A 332 -1.29 19.56 13.01
C PRO A 332 -1.92 19.56 14.41
N ALA A 333 -3.03 20.28 14.56
CA ALA A 333 -3.78 20.25 15.82
C ALA A 333 -4.55 18.93 16.02
N GLU A 334 -4.92 18.28 14.93
CA GLU A 334 -5.67 17.02 14.92
C GLU A 334 -4.74 15.81 15.04
N TYR A 335 -5.10 14.87 15.88
CA TYR A 335 -4.39 13.61 16.08
C TYR A 335 -5.35 12.49 16.46
N GLU A 336 -4.96 11.26 16.20
CA GLU A 336 -5.60 10.06 16.75
C GLU A 336 -4.95 9.72 18.10
N SER A 337 -5.74 9.37 19.11
CA SER A 337 -5.21 8.93 20.41
C SER A 337 -5.25 7.42 20.51
N VAL A 338 -4.08 6.79 20.74
CA VAL A 338 -3.94 5.35 20.93
C VAL A 338 -3.10 5.10 22.17
N ASP A 339 -3.68 4.44 23.17
CA ASP A 339 -2.99 4.05 24.41
C ASP A 339 -2.23 5.21 25.09
N GLY A 340 -2.85 6.39 25.10
CA GLY A 340 -2.30 7.62 25.68
C GLY A 340 -1.32 8.38 24.77
N HIS A 341 -0.88 7.80 23.65
CA HIS A 341 -0.04 8.46 22.68
C HIS A 341 -0.85 9.23 21.64
N ARG A 342 -0.23 10.27 21.05
CA ARG A 342 -0.80 11.06 19.95
C ARG A 342 -0.18 10.61 18.64
N LEU A 343 -1.01 10.20 17.69
CA LEU A 343 -0.60 9.77 16.35
C LEU A 343 -1.00 10.84 15.35
N TYR A 344 -0.03 11.41 14.68
CA TYR A 344 -0.22 12.44 13.65
C TYR A 344 0.05 11.86 12.27
N THR A 345 -0.81 12.20 11.32
CA THR A 345 -0.61 11.88 9.90
C THR A 345 -0.61 13.17 9.10
N LEU A 346 0.43 13.37 8.27
CA LEU A 346 0.57 14.51 7.38
C LEU A 346 0.77 14.00 5.95
N TYR A 347 0.22 14.73 5.00
CA TYR A 347 0.37 14.46 3.56
C TYR A 347 1.16 15.60 2.92
N HIS A 348 2.02 15.26 1.97
CA HIS A 348 2.71 16.26 1.15
C HIS A 348 1.69 16.87 0.17
N GLY A 349 1.54 18.19 0.21
CA GLY A 349 0.59 18.94 -0.62
C GLY A 349 0.95 18.97 -2.11
#